data_9ee59fe421af7460e77f0f05a10b772a
#
_entry.id   9ee59fe421af7460e77f0f05a10b772a
#
_cell.length_a   1.000
_cell.length_b   1.000
_cell.length_c   1.000
_cell.angle_alpha   90.00
_cell.angle_beta   90.00
_cell.angle_gamma   90.00
#
_symmetry.space_group_name_H-M   'P 1'
#
loop_
_entity.id
_entity.type
_entity.pdbx_description
1 polymer ?
#
loop_
_entity_poly.entity_id
_entity_poly.type
_entity_poly.pdbx_seq_one_letter_code
_entity_poly.pdbx_strand_id
1 'polypeptide(L)'
;MSRRILCSIAALLLAVVAVAQQPTPATAPAPPAATTTAKVAQGPKPIIDIAKKILDFGTVSKGDKIKATFEVHNLGEAALEITQVRPTCGCTVANFDHSVAPGGTGKINAEVDTTGFSGPISKAIVVFSNDVATPQVNLVIKADVKAFIEVLPRPLVLFRSVVQGEPATEKLTLVSADGSAFKVTGVNVAGGPYQVAFREVPEKDRIPERKGSQWELTVTVPASAPEGMLNNKIVVKTDAPKAPEVTINVTGAVRSVVQVIPAEVNFGTVAGDVLVGRNVLLVNNRQGAELQLTDVKVDNPNFSTEVTPLTAGQKYQLAISLKVGAPKGAQKAVVKVSTNDPLRKEIDIPVQADVQPTQK
;
A
#
# COMPACT_ATOMS: atom_id res chain seq x y z
N MET A 1 19.38 -0.11 44.34
CA MET A 1 19.27 -1.28 45.25
C MET A 1 18.76 -2.47 44.47
N SER A 2 19.60 -3.46 44.38
CA SER A 2 19.48 -4.71 43.64
C SER A 2 18.33 -5.60 44.05
N ARG A 3 17.82 -6.39 43.11
CA ARG A 3 17.70 -7.86 43.31
C ARG A 3 17.41 -8.56 41.97
N ARG A 4 18.45 -9.31 41.55
CA ARG A 4 18.38 -10.34 40.50
C ARG A 4 17.74 -11.59 41.11
N ILE A 5 16.89 -12.28 40.32
CA ILE A 5 16.52 -13.66 40.60
C ILE A 5 16.84 -14.47 39.34
N LEU A 6 17.88 -15.34 39.50
CA LEU A 6 18.19 -16.46 38.61
C LEU A 6 17.18 -17.60 38.85
N CYS A 7 16.71 -18.23 37.79
CA CYS A 7 16.17 -19.58 37.85
C CYS A 7 16.86 -20.46 36.81
N SER A 8 17.67 -21.40 37.34
CA SER A 8 18.35 -22.46 36.61
C SER A 8 17.36 -23.60 36.32
N ILE A 9 17.36 -24.12 35.10
CA ILE A 9 16.72 -25.40 34.76
C ILE A 9 17.81 -26.33 34.23
N ALA A 10 18.00 -27.44 34.93
CA ALA A 10 18.93 -28.50 34.62
C ALA A 10 18.46 -29.38 33.47
N ALA A 11 19.34 -29.63 32.51
CA ALA A 11 19.12 -30.59 31.43
C ALA A 11 19.76 -31.94 31.80
N LEU A 12 18.95 -32.98 31.70
CA LEU A 12 19.33 -34.37 31.94
C LEU A 12 19.88 -34.98 30.64
N LEU A 13 21.17 -35.34 30.62
CA LEU A 13 21.84 -36.07 29.53
C LEU A 13 21.71 -37.59 29.75
N LEU A 14 21.08 -38.29 28.82
CA LEU A 14 21.16 -39.76 28.69
C LEU A 14 22.25 -40.11 27.66
N ALA A 15 23.31 -40.70 28.11
CA ALA A 15 24.37 -41.27 27.27
C ALA A 15 24.02 -42.72 26.90
N VAL A 16 23.96 -43.02 25.61
CA VAL A 16 23.91 -44.38 25.07
C VAL A 16 25.30 -44.77 24.61
N VAL A 17 25.87 -45.77 25.24
CA VAL A 17 27.17 -46.37 24.88
C VAL A 17 26.95 -47.40 23.77
N ALA A 18 27.50 -47.19 22.57
CA ALA A 18 27.58 -48.19 21.52
C ALA A 18 29.00 -48.75 21.47
N VAL A 19 29.11 -50.05 21.70
CA VAL A 19 30.34 -50.84 21.62
C VAL A 19 30.70 -51.07 20.15
N ALA A 20 31.89 -50.60 19.73
CA ALA A 20 32.43 -50.85 18.39
C ALA A 20 33.27 -52.13 18.41
N GLN A 21 32.92 -53.10 17.60
CA GLN A 21 33.77 -54.28 17.29
C GLN A 21 34.74 -53.93 16.17
N GLN A 22 36.06 -54.14 16.45
CA GLN A 22 37.12 -54.05 15.43
C GLN A 22 37.23 -55.37 14.64
N PRO A 23 37.36 -55.29 13.32
CA PRO A 23 37.84 -56.44 12.52
C PRO A 23 39.36 -56.38 12.31
N THR A 24 39.94 -57.58 12.29
CA THR A 24 41.32 -57.93 12.12
C THR A 24 41.94 -57.56 10.77
N PRO A 25 43.29 -57.36 10.69
CA PRO A 25 43.92 -56.90 9.44
C PRO A 25 44.11 -58.06 8.45
N ALA A 26 43.69 -57.86 7.22
CA ALA A 26 44.00 -58.74 6.10
C ALA A 26 45.14 -58.17 5.25
N THR A 27 46.00 -59.06 4.87
CA THR A 27 47.25 -58.97 4.10
C THR A 27 47.10 -58.17 2.80
N ALA A 28 48.03 -57.25 2.55
CA ALA A 28 48.10 -56.44 1.34
C ALA A 28 48.58 -57.27 0.13
N PRO A 29 47.96 -57.13 -1.06
CA PRO A 29 48.57 -57.50 -2.34
C PRO A 29 49.33 -56.31 -2.97
N ALA A 30 50.37 -56.63 -3.70
CA ALA A 30 51.34 -55.76 -4.35
C ALA A 30 50.70 -54.72 -5.33
N PRO A 31 51.38 -53.57 -5.56
CA PRO A 31 50.84 -52.49 -6.36
C PRO A 31 50.75 -52.86 -7.87
N PRO A 32 49.62 -52.63 -8.55
CA PRO A 32 49.58 -52.66 -9.97
C PRO A 32 50.24 -51.43 -10.59
N ALA A 33 50.85 -51.63 -11.71
CA ALA A 33 51.61 -50.69 -12.50
C ALA A 33 50.92 -49.35 -12.72
N ALA A 34 51.72 -48.29 -12.78
CA ALA A 34 51.33 -46.93 -13.08
C ALA A 34 50.44 -46.89 -14.35
N THR A 35 49.17 -46.65 -14.12
CA THR A 35 48.24 -46.27 -15.21
C THR A 35 48.53 -44.82 -15.51
N THR A 36 49.18 -44.56 -16.60
CA THR A 36 49.33 -43.24 -17.23
C THR A 36 47.90 -42.71 -17.46
N THR A 37 47.48 -41.78 -16.64
CA THR A 37 46.23 -41.03 -16.87
C THR A 37 46.43 -40.31 -18.19
N ALA A 38 45.88 -40.88 -19.26
CA ALA A 38 45.73 -40.18 -20.52
C ALA A 38 44.89 -38.94 -20.24
N LYS A 39 45.54 -37.77 -20.36
CA LYS A 39 44.85 -36.46 -20.40
C LYS A 39 43.84 -36.57 -21.53
N VAL A 40 42.58 -36.80 -21.21
CA VAL A 40 41.50 -36.73 -22.17
C VAL A 40 41.57 -35.35 -22.80
N ALA A 41 41.98 -35.31 -24.07
CA ALA A 41 41.95 -34.09 -24.85
C ALA A 41 40.50 -33.63 -24.90
N GLN A 42 40.14 -32.62 -24.09
CA GLN A 42 38.84 -32.02 -24.15
C GLN A 42 38.76 -31.31 -25.51
N GLY A 43 37.83 -31.78 -26.37
CA GLY A 43 37.60 -31.14 -27.67
C GLY A 43 37.29 -29.63 -27.54
N PRO A 44 37.22 -28.93 -28.67
CA PRO A 44 36.93 -27.50 -28.70
C PRO A 44 35.64 -27.20 -27.92
N LYS A 45 35.69 -26.20 -27.05
CA LYS A 45 34.58 -25.84 -26.17
C LYS A 45 34.12 -24.38 -26.46
N PRO A 46 32.82 -24.12 -26.38
CA PRO A 46 32.34 -22.77 -26.38
C PRO A 46 32.62 -22.11 -25.01
N ILE A 47 32.86 -20.80 -24.97
CA ILE A 47 33.04 -19.99 -23.76
C ILE A 47 32.25 -18.71 -23.93
N ILE A 48 31.18 -18.57 -23.12
CA ILE A 48 30.36 -17.37 -23.12
C ILE A 48 31.00 -16.27 -22.29
N ASP A 49 31.16 -15.09 -22.90
CA ASP A 49 31.55 -13.88 -22.19
C ASP A 49 30.59 -12.73 -22.53
N ILE A 50 30.15 -12.02 -21.49
CA ILE A 50 29.30 -10.83 -21.58
C ILE A 50 29.90 -9.78 -20.67
N ALA A 51 30.67 -8.84 -21.23
CA ALA A 51 31.39 -7.84 -20.47
C ALA A 51 30.48 -6.92 -19.67
N LYS A 52 29.33 -6.55 -20.23
CA LYS A 52 28.34 -5.67 -19.55
C LYS A 52 27.07 -6.48 -19.22
N LYS A 53 27.07 -7.12 -18.06
CA LYS A 53 25.91 -7.90 -17.57
C LYS A 53 24.84 -7.02 -16.94
N ILE A 54 25.15 -5.76 -16.61
CA ILE A 54 24.23 -4.78 -16.04
C ILE A 54 24.22 -3.55 -16.94
N LEU A 55 23.05 -3.20 -17.45
CA LEU A 55 22.80 -1.95 -18.15
C LEU A 55 21.92 -1.05 -17.29
N ASP A 56 22.46 0.10 -16.90
CA ASP A 56 21.76 1.13 -16.14
C ASP A 56 21.39 2.29 -17.06
N PHE A 57 20.10 2.53 -17.19
CA PHE A 57 19.55 3.60 -18.05
C PHE A 57 19.32 4.91 -17.29
N GLY A 58 19.65 4.95 -15.96
CA GLY A 58 19.42 6.12 -15.14
C GLY A 58 17.94 6.44 -15.01
N THR A 59 17.61 7.74 -15.03
CA THR A 59 16.21 8.19 -14.96
C THR A 59 15.53 8.09 -16.32
N VAL A 60 14.38 7.43 -16.37
CA VAL A 60 13.52 7.30 -17.56
C VAL A 60 12.10 7.74 -17.24
N SER A 61 11.37 8.22 -18.24
CA SER A 61 9.96 8.59 -18.02
C SER A 61 9.08 7.34 -18.00
N LYS A 62 8.07 7.36 -17.12
CA LYS A 62 7.01 6.35 -17.13
C LYS A 62 6.31 6.34 -18.49
N GLY A 63 6.13 5.14 -19.05
CA GLY A 63 5.60 4.95 -20.40
C GLY A 63 6.68 4.85 -21.50
N ASP A 64 7.94 5.18 -21.20
CA ASP A 64 9.04 4.95 -22.14
C ASP A 64 9.32 3.44 -22.28
N LYS A 65 9.75 3.05 -23.48
CA LYS A 65 10.23 1.68 -23.77
C LYS A 65 11.75 1.67 -23.75
N ILE A 66 12.31 1.04 -22.74
CA ILE A 66 13.77 0.85 -22.61
C ILE A 66 14.18 -0.27 -23.56
N LYS A 67 15.07 0.05 -24.52
CA LYS A 67 15.67 -0.95 -25.40
C LYS A 67 17.09 -1.24 -24.96
N ALA A 68 17.34 -2.47 -24.52
CA ALA A 68 18.63 -2.95 -24.04
C ALA A 68 19.22 -3.95 -25.02
N THR A 69 20.47 -3.75 -25.41
CA THR A 69 21.21 -4.70 -26.23
C THR A 69 22.44 -5.17 -25.46
N PHE A 70 22.56 -6.47 -25.23
CA PHE A 70 23.73 -7.10 -24.64
C PHE A 70 24.54 -7.79 -25.73
N GLU A 71 25.85 -7.53 -25.72
CA GLU A 71 26.79 -8.20 -26.62
C GLU A 71 27.33 -9.45 -25.95
N VAL A 72 27.24 -10.56 -26.68
CA VAL A 72 27.70 -11.89 -26.26
C VAL A 72 28.90 -12.28 -27.09
N HIS A 73 30.05 -12.46 -26.47
CA HIS A 73 31.27 -12.92 -27.11
C HIS A 73 31.46 -14.41 -26.87
N ASN A 74 31.84 -15.13 -27.92
CA ASN A 74 32.29 -16.50 -27.79
C ASN A 74 33.84 -16.53 -27.80
N LEU A 75 34.43 -16.65 -26.61
CA LEU A 75 35.89 -16.75 -26.41
C LEU A 75 36.42 -18.16 -26.59
N GLY A 76 35.55 -19.13 -26.92
CA GLY A 76 35.90 -20.51 -27.11
C GLY A 76 36.25 -20.87 -28.55
N GLU A 77 36.56 -22.16 -28.77
CA GLU A 77 36.96 -22.75 -30.06
C GLU A 77 35.83 -23.54 -30.75
N ALA A 78 34.69 -23.72 -30.09
CA ALA A 78 33.46 -24.31 -30.64
C ALA A 78 32.33 -23.26 -30.72
N ALA A 79 31.31 -23.56 -31.57
CA ALA A 79 30.13 -22.69 -31.64
C ALA A 79 29.41 -22.59 -30.29
N LEU A 80 29.14 -21.36 -29.88
CA LEU A 80 28.35 -21.07 -28.68
C LEU A 80 26.86 -21.02 -29.09
N GLU A 81 26.10 -21.95 -28.57
CA GLU A 81 24.65 -22.03 -28.79
C GLU A 81 23.93 -21.38 -27.60
N ILE A 82 23.16 -20.33 -27.84
CA ILE A 82 22.26 -19.73 -26.86
C ILE A 82 20.91 -20.49 -26.99
N THR A 83 20.65 -21.37 -26.05
CA THR A 83 19.50 -22.27 -26.11
C THR A 83 18.22 -21.61 -25.65
N GLN A 84 18.30 -20.67 -24.70
CA GLN A 84 17.14 -19.97 -24.17
C GLN A 84 17.55 -18.62 -23.56
N VAL A 85 16.68 -17.62 -23.76
CA VAL A 85 16.74 -16.34 -23.05
C VAL A 85 15.40 -16.12 -22.35
N ARG A 86 15.41 -16.12 -21.01
CA ARG A 86 14.19 -16.07 -20.19
C ARG A 86 14.17 -14.81 -19.33
N PRO A 87 13.22 -13.88 -19.56
CA PRO A 87 12.98 -12.77 -18.66
C PRO A 87 12.30 -13.29 -17.38
N THR A 88 12.69 -12.76 -16.20
CA THR A 88 12.12 -13.19 -14.91
C THR A 88 10.79 -12.51 -14.57
N CYS A 89 10.56 -11.29 -15.06
CA CYS A 89 9.30 -10.57 -14.89
C CYS A 89 9.22 -9.30 -15.76
N GLY A 90 8.12 -9.14 -16.47
CA GLY A 90 7.71 -7.88 -17.12
C GLY A 90 8.64 -7.30 -18.18
N CYS A 91 9.67 -8.03 -18.60
CA CYS A 91 10.49 -7.72 -19.77
C CYS A 91 10.04 -8.57 -20.95
N THR A 92 10.21 -8.03 -22.14
CA THR A 92 10.05 -8.79 -23.39
C THR A 92 11.43 -8.96 -23.99
N VAL A 93 11.82 -10.21 -24.33
CA VAL A 93 12.99 -10.46 -25.17
C VAL A 93 12.53 -10.32 -26.61
N ALA A 94 13.08 -9.35 -27.33
CA ALA A 94 12.67 -9.09 -28.71
C ALA A 94 13.27 -10.11 -29.66
N ASN A 95 14.60 -10.35 -29.60
CA ASN A 95 15.33 -11.37 -30.35
C ASN A 95 16.71 -11.61 -29.73
N PHE A 96 17.33 -12.73 -30.12
CA PHE A 96 18.72 -13.04 -29.78
C PHE A 96 19.35 -13.93 -30.87
N ASP A 97 20.66 -13.84 -30.99
CA ASP A 97 21.41 -14.72 -31.91
C ASP A 97 21.55 -16.10 -31.26
N HIS A 98 21.02 -17.13 -31.92
CA HIS A 98 21.00 -18.49 -31.39
C HIS A 98 22.38 -19.15 -31.39
N SER A 99 23.26 -18.81 -32.36
CA SER A 99 24.58 -19.39 -32.49
C SER A 99 25.61 -18.27 -32.73
N VAL A 100 26.73 -18.33 -31.98
CA VAL A 100 27.85 -17.40 -32.11
C VAL A 100 29.10 -18.22 -32.46
N ALA A 101 29.68 -17.96 -33.63
CA ALA A 101 30.89 -18.63 -34.08
C ALA A 101 32.08 -18.40 -33.11
N PRO A 102 33.09 -19.29 -33.12
CA PRO A 102 34.32 -19.10 -32.35
C PRO A 102 34.96 -17.73 -32.63
N GLY A 103 35.26 -16.96 -31.56
CA GLY A 103 35.77 -15.60 -31.65
C GLY A 103 34.76 -14.55 -32.12
N GLY A 104 33.51 -14.95 -32.39
CA GLY A 104 32.43 -14.08 -32.86
C GLY A 104 31.69 -13.33 -31.75
N THR A 105 30.81 -12.43 -32.18
CA THR A 105 29.93 -11.65 -31.30
C THR A 105 28.50 -11.80 -31.75
N GLY A 106 27.61 -12.14 -30.82
CA GLY A 106 26.16 -12.15 -30.97
C GLY A 106 25.50 -11.06 -30.10
N LYS A 107 24.19 -10.91 -30.26
CA LYS A 107 23.39 -9.89 -29.54
C LYS A 107 22.16 -10.51 -28.91
N ILE A 108 21.79 -9.97 -27.74
CA ILE A 108 20.51 -10.22 -27.08
C ILE A 108 19.82 -8.87 -26.92
N ASN A 109 18.67 -8.71 -27.57
CA ASN A 109 17.86 -7.51 -27.51
C ASN A 109 16.66 -7.72 -26.58
N ALA A 110 16.47 -6.83 -25.65
CA ALA A 110 15.36 -6.85 -24.72
C ALA A 110 14.68 -5.48 -24.63
N GLU A 111 13.39 -5.47 -24.40
CA GLU A 111 12.58 -4.26 -24.19
C GLU A 111 11.87 -4.33 -22.84
N VAL A 112 11.87 -3.20 -22.11
CA VAL A 112 11.11 -3.02 -20.87
C VAL A 112 10.13 -1.89 -21.08
N ASP A 113 8.82 -2.19 -21.03
CA ASP A 113 7.77 -1.19 -21.00
C ASP A 113 7.64 -0.65 -19.57
N THR A 114 7.87 0.66 -19.40
CA THR A 114 7.86 1.30 -18.09
C THR A 114 6.49 1.76 -17.62
N THR A 115 5.42 1.56 -18.41
CA THR A 115 4.05 2.04 -18.10
C THR A 115 3.54 1.54 -16.74
N GLY A 116 3.84 0.28 -16.39
CA GLY A 116 3.42 -0.35 -15.13
C GLY A 116 4.33 -0.09 -13.93
N PHE A 117 5.43 0.68 -14.09
CA PHE A 117 6.43 0.85 -13.04
C PHE A 117 6.53 2.28 -12.54
N SER A 118 7.10 2.44 -11.34
CA SER A 118 7.44 3.74 -10.74
C SER A 118 8.58 3.55 -9.74
N GLY A 119 9.52 4.49 -9.70
CA GLY A 119 10.72 4.41 -8.88
C GLY A 119 11.78 3.46 -9.45
N PRO A 120 12.79 3.08 -8.64
CA PRO A 120 13.87 2.22 -9.07
C PRO A 120 13.37 0.84 -9.48
N ILE A 121 13.77 0.41 -10.69
CA ILE A 121 13.48 -0.94 -11.19
C ILE A 121 14.78 -1.68 -11.49
N SER A 122 14.74 -3.01 -11.30
CA SER A 122 15.78 -3.94 -11.66
C SER A 122 15.14 -5.18 -12.28
N LYS A 123 15.41 -5.43 -13.56
CA LYS A 123 14.81 -6.52 -14.33
C LYS A 123 15.90 -7.48 -14.74
N ALA A 124 15.74 -8.76 -14.42
CA ALA A 124 16.70 -9.82 -14.73
C ALA A 124 16.26 -10.64 -15.93
N ILE A 125 17.25 -11.07 -16.72
CA ILE A 125 17.10 -11.97 -17.88
C ILE A 125 18.12 -13.07 -17.69
N VAL A 126 17.69 -14.34 -17.74
CA VAL A 126 18.56 -15.50 -17.64
C VAL A 126 18.84 -16.01 -19.04
N VAL A 127 20.11 -16.08 -19.40
CA VAL A 127 20.62 -16.63 -20.65
C VAL A 127 21.14 -18.02 -20.40
N PHE A 128 20.71 -18.99 -21.18
CA PHE A 128 21.15 -20.38 -21.13
C PHE A 128 21.97 -20.68 -22.38
N SER A 129 23.09 -21.40 -22.22
CA SER A 129 23.97 -21.75 -23.30
C SER A 129 24.53 -23.17 -23.15
N ASN A 130 25.23 -23.61 -24.20
CA ASN A 130 25.96 -24.90 -24.20
C ASN A 130 27.38 -24.81 -23.58
N ASP A 131 27.76 -23.66 -22.99
CA ASP A 131 28.98 -23.53 -22.20
C ASP A 131 28.81 -24.34 -20.90
N VAL A 132 29.58 -25.42 -20.79
CA VAL A 132 29.49 -26.35 -19.64
C VAL A 132 30.01 -25.68 -18.35
N ALA A 133 30.97 -24.75 -18.46
CA ALA A 133 31.52 -24.04 -17.31
C ALA A 133 30.57 -22.92 -16.83
N THR A 134 29.87 -22.27 -17.73
CA THR A 134 28.95 -21.17 -17.45
C THR A 134 27.61 -21.40 -18.20
N PRO A 135 26.84 -22.41 -17.81
CA PRO A 135 25.61 -22.76 -18.54
C PRO A 135 24.50 -21.71 -18.41
N GLN A 136 24.62 -20.80 -17.47
CA GLN A 136 23.66 -19.72 -17.23
C GLN A 136 24.37 -18.41 -16.92
N VAL A 137 23.88 -17.32 -17.53
CA VAL A 137 24.33 -15.94 -17.26
C VAL A 137 23.13 -15.08 -16.93
N ASN A 138 23.22 -14.29 -15.86
CA ASN A 138 22.21 -13.32 -15.50
C ASN A 138 22.56 -11.94 -16.06
N LEU A 139 21.64 -11.36 -16.83
CA LEU A 139 21.69 -9.99 -17.33
C LEU A 139 20.68 -9.15 -16.54
N VAL A 140 21.02 -7.88 -16.29
CA VAL A 140 20.17 -6.97 -15.49
C VAL A 140 20.01 -5.64 -16.22
N ILE A 141 18.76 -5.18 -16.31
CA ILE A 141 18.40 -3.85 -16.78
C ILE A 141 17.93 -3.05 -15.55
N LYS A 142 18.58 -1.92 -15.30
CA LYS A 142 18.23 -0.99 -14.22
C LYS A 142 17.74 0.34 -14.80
N ALA A 143 16.78 0.95 -14.12
CA ALA A 143 16.35 2.32 -14.38
C ALA A 143 15.62 2.87 -13.14
N ASP A 144 15.51 4.20 -13.03
CA ASP A 144 14.65 4.91 -12.10
C ASP A 144 13.49 5.53 -12.88
N VAL A 145 12.30 4.89 -12.81
CA VAL A 145 11.12 5.28 -13.58
C VAL A 145 10.40 6.42 -12.88
N LYS A 146 10.40 7.59 -13.48
CA LYS A 146 9.70 8.77 -12.97
C LYS A 146 8.48 9.12 -13.82
N ALA A 147 7.44 9.62 -13.16
CA ALA A 147 6.31 10.17 -13.88
C ALA A 147 6.78 11.38 -14.70
N PHE A 148 6.30 11.49 -15.95
CA PHE A 148 6.60 12.66 -16.79
C PHE A 148 6.04 13.94 -16.19
N ILE A 149 4.85 13.85 -15.56
CA ILE A 149 4.28 14.91 -14.72
C ILE A 149 4.27 14.42 -13.29
N GLU A 150 5.00 15.08 -12.42
CA GLU A 150 5.00 14.86 -10.98
C GLU A 150 3.91 15.68 -10.33
N VAL A 151 3.27 15.12 -9.30
CA VAL A 151 2.28 15.81 -8.47
C VAL A 151 2.89 16.03 -7.09
N LEU A 152 3.02 17.28 -6.72
CA LEU A 152 3.62 17.70 -5.46
C LEU A 152 2.56 18.10 -4.43
N PRO A 153 2.72 17.74 -3.16
CA PRO A 153 3.82 16.95 -2.61
C PRO A 153 3.74 15.45 -2.97
N ARG A 154 2.58 14.97 -3.43
CA ARG A 154 2.30 13.58 -3.84
C ARG A 154 0.96 13.50 -4.57
N PRO A 155 0.69 12.47 -5.39
CA PRO A 155 -0.58 12.32 -6.13
C PRO A 155 -1.72 11.84 -5.20
N LEU A 156 -1.91 12.54 -4.09
CA LEU A 156 -2.90 12.22 -3.06
C LEU A 156 -3.42 13.50 -2.42
N VAL A 157 -4.73 13.71 -2.47
CA VAL A 157 -5.47 14.67 -1.65
C VAL A 157 -5.92 13.96 -0.38
N LEU A 158 -5.56 14.50 0.78
CA LEU A 158 -5.90 13.93 2.08
C LEU A 158 -6.68 14.94 2.92
N PHE A 159 -7.99 14.76 2.97
CA PHE A 159 -8.86 15.51 3.88
C PHE A 159 -8.88 14.87 5.27
N ARG A 160 -8.01 15.34 6.16
CA ARG A 160 -7.81 14.76 7.50
C ARG A 160 -8.98 14.99 8.45
N SER A 161 -9.62 16.16 8.36
CA SER A 161 -10.68 16.55 9.28
C SER A 161 -11.62 17.54 8.58
N VAL A 162 -12.60 17.00 7.88
CA VAL A 162 -13.67 17.81 7.29
C VAL A 162 -14.91 17.61 8.13
N VAL A 163 -15.54 18.71 8.54
CA VAL A 163 -16.79 18.69 9.29
C VAL A 163 -17.90 19.20 8.37
N GLN A 164 -19.03 18.54 8.39
CA GLN A 164 -20.21 18.94 7.62
C GLN A 164 -20.56 20.41 7.90
N GLY A 165 -20.85 21.16 6.85
CA GLY A 165 -21.15 22.60 6.96
C GLY A 165 -19.91 23.50 6.87
N GLU A 166 -18.71 22.95 6.83
CA GLU A 166 -17.45 23.68 6.67
C GLU A 166 -16.77 23.28 5.37
N PRO A 167 -16.34 24.24 4.53
CA PRO A 167 -15.58 23.90 3.33
C PRO A 167 -14.14 23.51 3.72
N ALA A 168 -13.55 22.57 2.99
CA ALA A 168 -12.14 22.22 3.15
C ALA A 168 -11.45 22.23 1.78
N THR A 169 -10.24 22.78 1.72
CA THR A 169 -9.50 22.93 0.46
C THR A 169 -8.09 22.39 0.61
N GLU A 170 -7.67 21.59 -0.36
CA GLU A 170 -6.32 21.09 -0.51
C GLU A 170 -5.76 21.53 -1.86
N LYS A 171 -4.45 21.80 -1.91
CA LYS A 171 -3.75 22.24 -3.11
C LYS A 171 -2.64 21.30 -3.48
N LEU A 172 -2.50 21.06 -4.76
CA LEU A 172 -1.44 20.28 -5.36
C LEU A 172 -0.80 21.07 -6.50
N THR A 173 0.47 20.81 -6.76
CA THR A 173 1.18 21.39 -7.92
C THR A 173 1.61 20.27 -8.86
N LEU A 174 1.24 20.39 -10.12
CA LEU A 174 1.71 19.52 -11.19
C LEU A 174 2.93 20.17 -11.82
N VAL A 175 4.02 19.41 -11.95
CA VAL A 175 5.28 19.89 -12.56
C VAL A 175 5.80 18.86 -13.56
N SER A 176 6.44 19.31 -14.63
CA SER A 176 7.16 18.41 -15.52
C SER A 176 8.46 17.93 -14.86
N ALA A 177 8.74 16.63 -14.95
CA ALA A 177 9.98 16.06 -14.40
C ALA A 177 11.22 16.45 -15.19
N ASP A 178 11.09 16.66 -16.50
CA ASP A 178 12.19 17.02 -17.42
C ASP A 178 12.24 18.51 -17.77
N GLY A 179 11.33 19.31 -17.21
CA GLY A 179 11.23 20.75 -17.48
C GLY A 179 10.50 21.11 -18.77
N SER A 180 9.90 20.14 -19.47
CA SER A 180 9.10 20.39 -20.66
C SER A 180 7.83 21.20 -20.34
N ALA A 181 7.37 21.98 -21.29
CA ALA A 181 6.07 22.66 -21.16
C ALA A 181 4.92 21.68 -21.38
N PHE A 182 3.86 21.84 -20.60
CA PHE A 182 2.58 21.16 -20.78
C PHE A 182 1.43 22.04 -20.33
N LYS A 183 0.21 21.71 -20.76
CA LYS A 183 -1.01 22.38 -20.31
C LYS A 183 -1.98 21.38 -19.70
N VAL A 184 -2.65 21.80 -18.63
CA VAL A 184 -3.81 21.09 -18.14
C VAL A 184 -5.00 21.48 -19.03
N THR A 185 -5.60 20.50 -19.68
CA THR A 185 -6.71 20.71 -20.65
C THR A 185 -8.08 20.45 -20.02
N GLY A 186 -8.12 19.77 -18.88
CA GLY A 186 -9.34 19.48 -18.17
C GLY A 186 -9.14 18.62 -16.95
N VAL A 187 -10.22 18.48 -16.18
CA VAL A 187 -10.26 17.62 -14.99
C VAL A 187 -11.56 16.83 -15.00
N ASN A 188 -11.45 15.53 -14.76
CA ASN A 188 -12.58 14.64 -14.57
C ASN A 188 -12.59 14.14 -13.13
N VAL A 189 -13.73 14.28 -12.45
CA VAL A 189 -13.94 13.81 -11.08
C VAL A 189 -14.89 12.61 -11.13
N ALA A 190 -14.38 11.43 -10.85
CA ALA A 190 -15.16 10.20 -10.82
C ALA A 190 -15.91 10.07 -9.48
N GLY A 191 -17.01 10.82 -9.32
CA GLY A 191 -17.85 10.82 -8.12
C GLY A 191 -17.27 11.68 -6.98
N GLY A 192 -18.04 11.76 -5.87
CA GLY A 192 -17.70 12.55 -4.70
C GLY A 192 -18.13 14.03 -4.79
N PRO A 193 -18.20 14.70 -3.65
CA PRO A 193 -18.70 16.07 -3.53
C PRO A 193 -17.61 17.12 -3.74
N TYR A 194 -16.73 16.95 -4.72
CA TYR A 194 -15.60 17.85 -4.91
C TYR A 194 -15.85 18.90 -5.96
N GLN A 195 -15.34 20.09 -5.72
CA GLN A 195 -15.11 21.13 -6.72
C GLN A 195 -13.61 21.18 -7.00
N VAL A 196 -13.24 21.11 -8.28
CA VAL A 196 -11.84 21.11 -8.70
C VAL A 196 -11.60 22.26 -9.65
N ALA A 197 -10.65 23.12 -9.28
CA ALA A 197 -10.18 24.22 -10.12
C ALA A 197 -8.70 24.01 -10.44
N PHE A 198 -8.25 24.49 -11.59
CA PHE A 198 -6.86 24.46 -11.97
C PHE A 198 -6.44 25.77 -12.65
N ARG A 199 -5.21 26.16 -12.44
CA ARG A 199 -4.60 27.34 -13.08
C ARG A 199 -3.12 27.13 -13.30
N GLU A 200 -2.58 27.78 -14.31
CA GLU A 200 -1.12 27.86 -14.44
C GLU A 200 -0.54 28.73 -13.33
N VAL A 201 0.57 28.25 -12.74
CA VAL A 201 1.27 29.00 -11.69
C VAL A 201 2.06 30.14 -12.34
N PRO A 202 1.82 31.40 -11.96
CA PRO A 202 2.60 32.51 -12.46
C PRO A 202 4.11 32.32 -12.20
N GLU A 203 4.95 32.80 -13.09
CA GLU A 203 6.39 32.56 -13.03
C GLU A 203 7.02 32.93 -11.69
N LYS A 204 6.59 34.06 -11.11
CA LYS A 204 7.06 34.56 -9.82
C LYS A 204 6.70 33.65 -8.61
N ASP A 205 5.68 32.80 -8.77
CA ASP A 205 5.15 31.94 -7.71
C ASP A 205 5.57 30.45 -7.93
N ARG A 206 6.31 30.17 -8.99
CA ARG A 206 6.79 28.82 -9.33
C ARG A 206 7.83 28.34 -8.34
N ILE A 207 7.89 27.04 -8.17
CA ILE A 207 8.94 26.35 -7.41
C ILE A 207 10.26 26.54 -8.19
N PRO A 208 11.28 27.25 -7.63
CA PRO A 208 12.46 27.66 -8.40
C PRO A 208 13.29 26.50 -8.95
N GLU A 209 13.35 25.38 -8.21
CA GLU A 209 14.13 24.19 -8.56
C GLU A 209 13.48 23.35 -9.66
N ARG A 210 12.24 23.68 -10.04
CA ARG A 210 11.46 22.98 -11.06
C ARG A 210 11.29 23.85 -12.29
N LYS A 211 11.93 23.44 -13.39
CA LYS A 211 11.83 24.13 -14.67
C LYS A 211 10.51 23.78 -15.37
N GLY A 212 10.11 24.58 -16.35
CA GLY A 212 8.94 24.35 -17.19
C GLY A 212 7.63 24.86 -16.61
N SER A 213 6.53 24.40 -17.19
CA SER A 213 5.18 24.77 -16.75
C SER A 213 4.86 24.15 -15.41
N GLN A 214 4.17 24.91 -14.56
CA GLN A 214 3.66 24.45 -13.27
C GLN A 214 2.18 24.79 -13.17
N TRP A 215 1.38 23.83 -12.72
CA TRP A 215 -0.06 23.99 -12.62
C TRP A 215 -0.54 23.72 -11.19
N GLU A 216 -1.27 24.67 -10.62
CA GLU A 216 -1.93 24.49 -9.33
C GLU A 216 -3.30 23.84 -9.56
N LEU A 217 -3.55 22.74 -8.85
CA LEU A 217 -4.85 22.10 -8.72
C LEU A 217 -5.39 22.39 -7.32
N THR A 218 -6.56 22.97 -7.25
CA THR A 218 -7.27 23.26 -5.99
C THR A 218 -8.48 22.33 -5.90
N VAL A 219 -8.51 21.49 -4.88
CA VAL A 219 -9.59 20.53 -4.62
C VAL A 219 -10.34 20.98 -3.37
N THR A 220 -11.63 21.27 -3.51
CA THR A 220 -12.48 21.77 -2.43
C THR A 220 -13.63 20.81 -2.17
N VAL A 221 -13.79 20.41 -0.92
CA VAL A 221 -15.03 19.82 -0.40
C VAL A 221 -15.93 21.00 0.02
N PRO A 222 -17.08 21.20 -0.62
CA PRO A 222 -17.95 22.32 -0.29
C PRO A 222 -18.65 22.10 1.07
N ALA A 223 -19.10 23.17 1.70
CA ALA A 223 -19.86 23.11 2.94
C ALA A 223 -21.15 22.26 2.84
N SER A 224 -21.73 22.18 1.63
CA SER A 224 -22.91 21.37 1.33
C SER A 224 -22.62 19.87 1.18
N ALA A 225 -21.36 19.44 1.30
CA ALA A 225 -20.99 18.03 1.15
C ALA A 225 -21.71 17.17 2.20
N PRO A 226 -22.30 16.04 1.80
CA PRO A 226 -22.91 15.10 2.73
C PRO A 226 -21.87 14.41 3.60
N GLU A 227 -22.28 13.95 4.78
CA GLU A 227 -21.48 13.07 5.61
C GLU A 227 -21.12 11.78 4.87
N GLY A 228 -19.89 11.31 5.00
CA GLY A 228 -19.45 10.07 4.39
C GLY A 228 -17.97 10.01 4.07
N MET A 229 -17.55 8.86 3.54
CA MET A 229 -16.17 8.61 3.14
C MET A 229 -15.84 9.30 1.82
N LEU A 230 -14.66 9.87 1.77
CA LEU A 230 -14.05 10.45 0.58
C LEU A 230 -13.00 9.46 0.05
N ASN A 231 -13.36 8.67 -0.94
CA ASN A 231 -12.47 7.67 -1.55
C ASN A 231 -12.72 7.62 -3.06
N ASN A 232 -12.16 8.60 -3.77
CA ASN A 232 -12.40 8.82 -5.19
C ASN A 232 -11.08 9.08 -5.92
N LYS A 233 -11.18 9.26 -7.25
CA LYS A 233 -10.07 9.64 -8.12
C LYS A 233 -10.40 10.90 -8.89
N ILE A 234 -9.42 11.76 -9.00
CA ILE A 234 -9.43 12.91 -9.89
C ILE A 234 -8.47 12.57 -11.03
N VAL A 235 -8.95 12.68 -12.27
CA VAL A 235 -8.13 12.50 -13.47
C VAL A 235 -7.91 13.85 -14.12
N VAL A 236 -6.68 14.34 -14.09
CA VAL A 236 -6.26 15.58 -14.74
C VAL A 236 -5.84 15.23 -16.17
N LYS A 237 -6.45 15.85 -17.15
CA LYS A 237 -6.09 15.72 -18.57
C LYS A 237 -5.05 16.76 -18.95
N THR A 238 -4.08 16.35 -19.75
CA THR A 238 -3.01 17.24 -20.23
C THR A 238 -2.79 17.08 -21.73
N ASP A 239 -2.06 18.02 -22.33
CA ASP A 239 -1.60 17.94 -23.71
C ASP A 239 -0.23 17.23 -23.87
N ALA A 240 0.36 16.77 -22.75
CA ALA A 240 1.62 16.06 -22.78
C ALA A 240 1.46 14.65 -23.34
N PRO A 241 2.10 14.28 -24.46
CA PRO A 241 1.92 12.95 -25.08
C PRO A 241 2.34 11.79 -24.17
N LYS A 242 3.33 12.01 -23.29
CA LYS A 242 3.84 11.01 -22.33
C LYS A 242 3.00 10.90 -21.06
N ALA A 243 2.12 11.84 -20.79
CA ALA A 243 1.23 11.86 -19.64
C ALA A 243 -0.10 12.53 -19.98
N PRO A 244 -0.89 11.98 -20.93
CA PRO A 244 -2.17 12.56 -21.32
C PRO A 244 -3.16 12.61 -20.16
N GLU A 245 -2.98 11.75 -19.16
CA GLU A 245 -3.78 11.71 -17.94
C GLU A 245 -2.90 11.52 -16.71
N VAL A 246 -3.19 12.28 -15.65
CA VAL A 246 -2.56 12.17 -14.34
C VAL A 246 -3.64 11.85 -13.32
N THR A 247 -3.52 10.70 -12.65
CA THR A 247 -4.47 10.27 -11.63
C THR A 247 -4.02 10.73 -10.25
N ILE A 248 -4.94 11.36 -9.52
CA ILE A 248 -4.77 11.82 -8.15
C ILE A 248 -5.82 11.12 -7.29
N ASN A 249 -5.40 10.43 -6.25
CA ASN A 249 -6.33 9.80 -5.31
C ASN A 249 -6.83 10.83 -4.30
N VAL A 250 -8.09 10.71 -3.89
CA VAL A 250 -8.68 11.51 -2.81
C VAL A 250 -9.09 10.56 -1.70
N THR A 251 -8.71 10.86 -0.47
CA THR A 251 -9.10 10.08 0.70
C THR A 251 -9.43 11.00 1.88
N GLY A 252 -10.28 10.52 2.76
CA GLY A 252 -10.73 11.24 3.94
C GLY A 252 -12.16 10.91 4.32
N ALA A 253 -12.77 11.78 5.09
CA ALA A 253 -14.19 11.69 5.44
C ALA A 253 -14.76 13.05 5.78
N VAL A 254 -15.99 13.30 5.39
CA VAL A 254 -16.83 14.36 5.93
C VAL A 254 -17.51 13.82 7.17
N ARG A 255 -17.19 14.35 8.32
CA ARG A 255 -17.74 13.92 9.62
C ARG A 255 -18.98 14.75 9.95
N SER A 256 -19.89 14.10 10.67
CA SER A 256 -21.01 14.80 11.28
C SER A 256 -20.54 15.91 12.22
N VAL A 257 -21.29 16.99 12.32
CA VAL A 257 -21.03 18.07 13.30
C VAL A 257 -21.11 17.56 14.73
N VAL A 258 -22.00 16.60 15.01
CA VAL A 258 -22.08 15.90 16.29
C VAL A 258 -21.93 14.40 16.02
N GLN A 259 -20.85 13.84 16.50
CA GLN A 259 -20.60 12.40 16.39
C GLN A 259 -21.19 11.66 17.60
N VAL A 260 -21.86 10.54 17.33
CA VAL A 260 -22.48 9.67 18.32
C VAL A 260 -21.72 8.33 18.32
N ILE A 261 -21.24 7.91 19.49
CA ILE A 261 -20.40 6.69 19.61
C ILE A 261 -20.85 5.86 20.82
N PRO A 262 -21.39 4.67 20.63
CA PRO A 262 -21.80 4.06 19.36
C PRO A 262 -23.06 4.75 18.78
N ALA A 263 -23.32 4.59 17.49
CA ALA A 263 -24.48 5.18 16.81
C ALA A 263 -25.82 4.49 17.20
N GLU A 264 -25.75 3.29 17.73
CA GLU A 264 -26.88 2.52 18.25
C GLU A 264 -26.47 1.77 19.52
N VAL A 265 -27.44 1.43 20.37
CA VAL A 265 -27.20 0.72 21.63
C VAL A 265 -27.92 -0.63 21.62
N ASN A 266 -27.15 -1.69 21.67
CA ASN A 266 -27.68 -3.05 21.82
C ASN A 266 -27.24 -3.61 23.16
N PHE A 267 -28.24 -3.90 24.02
CA PHE A 267 -28.02 -4.53 25.33
C PHE A 267 -27.80 -6.04 25.21
N GLY A 268 -28.15 -6.65 24.05
CA GLY A 268 -28.19 -8.09 23.90
C GLY A 268 -29.30 -8.73 24.76
N THR A 269 -29.07 -9.96 25.18
CA THR A 269 -29.96 -10.70 26.10
C THR A 269 -29.62 -10.31 27.53
N VAL A 270 -30.61 -9.83 28.28
CA VAL A 270 -30.47 -9.35 29.67
C VAL A 270 -31.53 -9.95 30.57
N ALA A 271 -31.21 -10.16 31.86
CA ALA A 271 -32.19 -10.58 32.87
C ALA A 271 -33.05 -9.39 33.30
N GLY A 272 -34.36 -9.62 33.45
CA GLY A 272 -35.32 -8.54 33.73
C GLY A 272 -35.24 -7.95 35.14
N ASP A 273 -34.51 -8.55 36.07
CA ASP A 273 -34.32 -8.14 37.46
C ASP A 273 -33.00 -7.36 37.69
N VAL A 274 -32.21 -7.13 36.64
CA VAL A 274 -30.93 -6.43 36.73
C VAL A 274 -31.01 -5.08 36.02
N LEU A 275 -30.51 -4.02 36.68
CA LEU A 275 -30.30 -2.74 36.05
C LEU A 275 -29.08 -2.84 35.13
N VAL A 276 -29.28 -2.62 33.86
CA VAL A 276 -28.19 -2.66 32.87
C VAL A 276 -28.07 -1.32 32.16
N GLY A 277 -26.89 -0.74 32.17
CA GLY A 277 -26.59 0.53 31.51
C GLY A 277 -25.59 0.40 30.36
N ARG A 278 -25.69 1.30 29.42
CA ARG A 278 -24.71 1.52 28.32
C ARG A 278 -24.48 3.00 28.13
N ASN A 279 -23.26 3.35 27.82
CA ASN A 279 -22.87 4.75 27.59
C ASN A 279 -22.71 5.05 26.11
N VAL A 280 -23.22 6.17 25.69
CA VAL A 280 -23.05 6.77 24.37
C VAL A 280 -22.30 8.08 24.55
N LEU A 281 -21.28 8.32 23.75
CA LEU A 281 -20.58 9.61 23.70
C LEU A 281 -21.15 10.45 22.56
N LEU A 282 -21.49 11.70 22.88
CA LEU A 282 -21.78 12.73 21.89
C LEU A 282 -20.57 13.69 21.86
N VAL A 283 -19.95 13.81 20.69
CA VAL A 283 -18.72 14.61 20.50
C VAL A 283 -18.99 15.71 19.49
N ASN A 284 -18.75 16.94 19.89
CA ASN A 284 -18.77 18.07 18.99
C ASN A 284 -17.52 18.06 18.12
N ASN A 285 -17.68 17.95 16.82
CA ASN A 285 -16.59 18.00 15.85
C ASN A 285 -16.34 19.42 15.31
N ARG A 286 -17.28 20.36 15.56
CA ARG A 286 -17.18 21.74 15.11
C ARG A 286 -16.20 22.51 15.99
N GLN A 287 -15.22 23.12 15.37
CA GLN A 287 -14.27 23.97 16.09
C GLN A 287 -14.87 25.36 16.37
N GLY A 288 -14.60 25.92 17.56
CA GLY A 288 -15.01 27.25 17.91
C GLY A 288 -16.51 27.45 18.20
N ALA A 289 -17.30 26.37 18.18
CA ALA A 289 -18.70 26.39 18.55
C ALA A 289 -18.97 25.45 19.74
N GLU A 290 -19.85 25.85 20.65
CA GLU A 290 -20.24 25.03 21.78
C GLU A 290 -21.51 24.23 21.45
N LEU A 291 -21.44 22.91 21.63
CA LEU A 291 -22.60 22.04 21.58
C LEU A 291 -23.40 22.16 22.89
N GLN A 292 -24.70 22.33 22.77
CA GLN A 292 -25.65 22.24 23.91
C GLN A 292 -26.67 21.19 23.60
N LEU A 293 -26.90 20.28 24.54
CA LEU A 293 -28.02 19.34 24.49
C LEU A 293 -29.21 20.00 25.16
N THR A 294 -30.23 20.33 24.37
CA THR A 294 -31.39 21.14 24.86
C THR A 294 -32.49 20.27 25.43
N ASP A 295 -32.60 19.03 24.97
CA ASP A 295 -33.57 18.05 25.45
C ASP A 295 -33.11 16.61 25.14
N VAL A 296 -33.44 15.66 26.02
CA VAL A 296 -33.18 14.24 25.82
C VAL A 296 -34.42 13.44 26.26
N LYS A 297 -35.02 12.72 25.31
CA LYS A 297 -36.21 11.92 25.52
C LYS A 297 -36.02 10.49 25.04
N VAL A 298 -36.65 9.54 25.73
CA VAL A 298 -36.76 8.16 25.27
C VAL A 298 -38.24 7.84 25.10
N ASP A 299 -38.60 7.21 23.98
CA ASP A 299 -39.98 6.91 23.61
C ASP A 299 -40.55 5.68 24.33
N ASN A 300 -39.71 4.86 24.95
CA ASN A 300 -40.12 3.67 25.72
C ASN A 300 -39.85 3.86 27.22
N PRO A 301 -40.88 3.78 28.08
CA PRO A 301 -40.75 4.01 29.51
C PRO A 301 -39.90 2.98 30.27
N ASN A 302 -39.62 1.82 29.64
CA ASN A 302 -38.72 0.80 30.19
C ASN A 302 -37.26 1.19 30.20
N PHE A 303 -36.90 2.26 29.47
CA PHE A 303 -35.56 2.83 29.48
C PHE A 303 -35.54 4.15 30.23
N SER A 304 -34.34 4.54 30.69
CA SER A 304 -34.04 5.85 31.26
C SER A 304 -32.74 6.38 30.69
N THR A 305 -32.61 7.69 30.70
CA THR A 305 -31.42 8.38 30.16
C THR A 305 -30.89 9.38 31.19
N GLU A 306 -29.58 9.50 31.27
CA GLU A 306 -28.88 10.51 32.09
C GLU A 306 -27.74 11.11 31.27
N VAL A 307 -27.64 12.45 31.29
CA VAL A 307 -26.61 13.19 30.56
C VAL A 307 -25.58 13.76 31.52
N THR A 308 -24.31 13.46 31.27
CA THR A 308 -23.18 14.03 32.03
C THR A 308 -22.24 14.73 31.06
N PRO A 309 -21.97 16.02 31.24
CA PRO A 309 -20.96 16.74 30.49
C PRO A 309 -19.56 16.28 30.94
N LEU A 310 -18.77 15.69 29.99
CA LEU A 310 -17.37 15.32 30.23
C LEU A 310 -16.44 16.51 29.97
N THR A 311 -16.76 17.29 28.94
CA THR A 311 -16.12 18.57 28.62
C THR A 311 -17.21 19.47 28.11
N ALA A 312 -17.46 20.54 28.84
CA ALA A 312 -18.55 21.49 28.53
C ALA A 312 -18.44 21.98 27.07
N GLY A 313 -19.56 21.99 26.38
CA GLY A 313 -19.65 22.41 24.98
C GLY A 313 -18.96 21.48 23.94
N GLN A 314 -18.24 20.41 24.38
CA GLN A 314 -17.44 19.60 23.52
C GLN A 314 -17.80 18.11 23.57
N LYS A 315 -18.01 17.57 24.77
CA LYS A 315 -18.22 16.13 24.94
C LYS A 315 -19.21 15.82 26.04
N TYR A 316 -20.18 14.99 25.73
CA TYR A 316 -21.19 14.52 26.68
C TYR A 316 -21.22 13.02 26.71
N GLN A 317 -21.46 12.46 27.89
CA GLN A 317 -21.82 11.05 28.08
C GLN A 317 -23.34 10.98 28.30
N LEU A 318 -24.00 10.18 27.51
CA LEU A 318 -25.39 9.82 27.64
C LEU A 318 -25.44 8.38 28.14
N ALA A 319 -25.78 8.18 29.41
CA ALA A 319 -26.06 6.87 29.97
C ALA A 319 -27.50 6.48 29.65
N ILE A 320 -27.66 5.30 29.03
CA ILE A 320 -28.97 4.71 28.73
C ILE A 320 -29.08 3.44 29.55
N SER A 321 -30.13 3.29 30.32
CA SER A 321 -30.33 2.15 31.22
C SER A 321 -31.69 1.49 30.98
N LEU A 322 -31.69 0.14 30.91
CA LEU A 322 -32.90 -0.64 30.96
C LEU A 322 -33.31 -0.78 32.41
N LYS A 323 -34.55 -0.41 32.73
CA LYS A 323 -35.09 -0.43 34.10
C LYS A 323 -35.38 -1.88 34.54
N VAL A 324 -35.25 -2.11 35.84
CA VAL A 324 -35.65 -3.35 36.46
C VAL A 324 -37.17 -3.55 36.30
N GLY A 325 -37.59 -4.76 35.97
CA GLY A 325 -39.01 -5.08 35.76
C GLY A 325 -39.52 -4.82 34.33
N ALA A 326 -38.62 -4.55 33.40
CA ALA A 326 -38.99 -4.44 31.99
C ALA A 326 -39.67 -5.75 31.50
N PRO A 327 -40.73 -5.68 30.66
CA PRO A 327 -41.44 -6.84 30.16
C PRO A 327 -40.52 -7.80 29.39
N LYS A 328 -40.81 -9.11 29.47
CA LYS A 328 -40.07 -10.14 28.71
C LYS A 328 -40.17 -9.93 27.22
N GLY A 329 -39.12 -10.34 26.50
CA GLY A 329 -39.00 -10.28 25.05
C GLY A 329 -38.31 -9.03 24.56
N ALA A 330 -38.44 -8.80 23.27
CA ALA A 330 -37.74 -7.71 22.57
C ALA A 330 -38.25 -6.33 23.03
N GLN A 331 -37.36 -5.53 23.57
CA GLN A 331 -37.59 -4.13 23.93
C GLN A 331 -36.85 -3.25 22.92
N LYS A 332 -37.55 -2.29 22.31
CA LYS A 332 -36.99 -1.32 21.40
C LYS A 332 -37.33 0.09 21.85
N ALA A 333 -36.40 1.00 21.65
CA ALA A 333 -36.61 2.42 21.93
C ALA A 333 -35.78 3.27 20.95
N VAL A 334 -36.15 4.55 20.86
CA VAL A 334 -35.34 5.59 20.24
C VAL A 334 -35.09 6.66 21.29
N VAL A 335 -33.83 6.93 21.56
CA VAL A 335 -33.45 8.10 22.35
C VAL A 335 -33.26 9.27 21.42
N LYS A 336 -34.10 10.29 21.58
CA LYS A 336 -34.03 11.55 20.82
C LYS A 336 -33.27 12.58 21.61
N VAL A 337 -32.21 13.08 21.02
CA VAL A 337 -31.37 14.14 21.60
C VAL A 337 -31.51 15.40 20.75
N SER A 338 -32.03 16.47 21.35
CA SER A 338 -32.11 17.78 20.70
C SER A 338 -30.85 18.59 20.97
N THR A 339 -30.35 19.27 19.94
CA THR A 339 -29.14 20.09 20.03
C THR A 339 -29.36 21.52 19.54
N ASN A 340 -28.42 22.40 19.85
CA ASN A 340 -28.37 23.76 19.31
C ASN A 340 -27.73 23.89 17.92
N ASP A 341 -27.18 22.75 17.36
CA ASP A 341 -26.50 22.81 16.06
C ASP A 341 -27.54 22.82 14.91
N PRO A 342 -27.49 23.78 13.99
CA PRO A 342 -28.51 23.93 12.94
C PRO A 342 -28.51 22.77 11.94
N LEU A 343 -27.38 22.05 11.75
CA LEU A 343 -27.27 20.91 10.84
C LEU A 343 -27.62 19.56 11.52
N ARG A 344 -27.68 19.55 12.87
CA ARG A 344 -27.94 18.34 13.64
C ARG A 344 -28.90 18.63 14.82
N LYS A 345 -30.00 19.29 14.53
CA LYS A 345 -30.98 19.72 15.54
C LYS A 345 -31.55 18.56 16.36
N GLU A 346 -31.71 17.42 15.74
CA GLU A 346 -32.22 16.20 16.37
C GLU A 346 -31.32 15.01 16.02
N ILE A 347 -31.06 14.16 16.98
CA ILE A 347 -30.26 12.95 16.86
C ILE A 347 -31.07 11.79 17.42
N ASP A 348 -31.34 10.80 16.58
CA ASP A 348 -32.01 9.57 16.97
C ASP A 348 -30.96 8.47 17.23
N ILE A 349 -31.04 7.89 18.44
CA ILE A 349 -30.17 6.79 18.85
C ILE A 349 -31.04 5.56 19.06
N PRO A 350 -31.01 4.57 18.15
CA PRO A 350 -31.74 3.33 18.31
C PRO A 350 -31.24 2.52 19.50
N VAL A 351 -32.16 1.96 20.27
CA VAL A 351 -31.88 1.15 21.46
C VAL A 351 -32.64 -0.15 21.34
N GLN A 352 -31.99 -1.28 21.67
CA GLN A 352 -32.64 -2.59 21.72
C GLN A 352 -32.10 -3.47 22.83
N ALA A 353 -32.97 -4.31 23.39
CA ALA A 353 -32.66 -5.32 24.38
C ALA A 353 -33.59 -6.52 24.21
N ASP A 354 -33.15 -7.71 24.57
CA ASP A 354 -34.01 -8.91 24.71
C ASP A 354 -34.05 -9.33 26.18
N VAL A 355 -35.20 -9.13 26.81
CA VAL A 355 -35.39 -9.38 28.26
C VAL A 355 -35.81 -10.82 28.46
N GLN A 356 -35.00 -11.57 29.17
CA GLN A 356 -35.25 -12.95 29.55
C GLN A 356 -35.74 -13.07 31.01
N PRO A 357 -36.50 -14.15 31.37
CA PRO A 357 -36.78 -14.41 32.74
C PRO A 357 -35.52 -14.66 33.55
N THR A 358 -35.51 -14.24 34.78
CA THR A 358 -34.50 -14.66 35.76
C THR A 358 -34.48 -16.17 35.84
N GLN A 359 -33.35 -16.79 35.52
CA GLN A 359 -33.19 -18.23 35.84
C GLN A 359 -33.09 -18.34 37.36
N LYS A 360 -34.07 -19.01 37.94
CA LYS A 360 -34.08 -19.37 39.39
C LYS A 360 -33.05 -20.43 39.68
#